data_231e597e4456239033398e9776e1a947
#
_entry.id   231e597e4456239033398e9776e1a947
#
_cell.length_a   1.000
_cell.length_b   1.000
_cell.length_c   1.000
_cell.angle_alpha   90.00
_cell.angle_beta   90.00
_cell.angle_gamma   90.00
#
_symmetry.space_group_name_H-M   'P 1'
#
loop_
_entity.id
_entity.type
_entity.pdbx_description
1 polymer ?
#
loop_
_entity_poly.entity_id
_entity_poly.type
_entity_poly.pdbx_seq_one_letter_code
_entity_poly.pdbx_strand_id
1 'polypeptide(L)'
;MTVQGDHAARGAEPQRDDGSGLPVDSPPHAANDGDAKLRRRRLLGFGVLGALVLAAGLGYGAYWWLIASHYVTTDDAYVTVTSAQITPQVAASVVSVAVRNTQFVRSGQVLVTLDDADARIAVERAQAQLDTTERAVRADFARVRQLNAQITASRARIAAASSNLTKTRQDLLRRERLASTGAISAEDLSAAQNAFRDAQAALAAARARLSEAREARAVQNALTANSSVHTNPQVQAARAALQQAQLNLARTVIRAPISGIVANDTVQVGQRVAVGAVLMSLVPIYHAYVNANFKETELARVRIGERATLRSDLYGAAVVYHGRVAGLAGGTGAAFALIPAQNATGNWIKVVQRLPVRIDIDAAELKRHPLRVGLSMTATIDTARRG
;
A
#
# COMPACT_ATOMS: atom_id res chain seq x y z
N MET A 1 18.59 39.90 55.08
CA MET A 1 19.70 40.84 54.88
C MET A 1 19.16 41.88 53.89
N THR A 2 18.44 42.85 54.39
CA THR A 2 18.91 44.23 54.75
C THR A 2 19.48 44.95 53.55
N VAL A 3 19.04 46.09 53.03
CA VAL A 3 18.58 47.39 53.59
C VAL A 3 18.05 48.16 52.38
N GLN A 4 16.86 48.75 52.18
CA GLN A 4 16.29 49.95 52.82
C GLN A 4 17.00 51.26 52.44
N GLY A 5 16.19 52.24 51.98
CA GLY A 5 16.46 53.68 51.96
C GLY A 5 15.79 54.34 50.74
N ASP A 6 14.69 54.92 50.72
CA ASP A 6 13.90 55.95 51.49
C ASP A 6 14.42 57.37 51.26
N HIS A 7 13.48 58.28 51.15
CA HIS A 7 13.39 59.75 51.21
C HIS A 7 12.97 60.47 49.89
N ALA A 8 11.70 60.84 49.76
CA ALA A 8 10.91 61.91 50.46
C ALA A 8 11.51 63.33 50.20
N ALA A 9 10.82 64.23 49.65
CA ALA A 9 9.67 65.03 49.98
C ALA A 9 9.87 66.51 49.66
N ARG A 10 8.77 67.21 49.38
CA ARG A 10 8.41 68.61 49.62
C ARG A 10 9.05 69.68 48.69
N GLY A 11 8.32 70.58 48.11
CA GLY A 11 7.09 71.30 48.48
C GLY A 11 7.35 72.76 48.35
N ALA A 12 6.36 73.46 47.88
CA ALA A 12 5.98 74.80 48.24
C ALA A 12 5.77 75.81 47.06
N GLU A 13 4.53 76.11 46.84
CA GLU A 13 4.03 77.47 46.51
C GLU A 13 4.36 78.47 47.68
N PRO A 14 4.16 79.77 47.63
CA PRO A 14 3.39 80.60 46.75
C PRO A 14 4.03 82.04 46.50
N GLN A 15 3.49 82.96 45.74
CA GLN A 15 2.96 84.23 46.20
C GLN A 15 2.64 85.16 45.02
N ARG A 16 1.50 85.84 45.15
CA ARG A 16 1.02 87.01 44.44
C ARG A 16 1.93 88.20 44.68
N ASP A 17 1.97 89.09 43.73
CA ASP A 17 1.66 90.51 44.07
C ASP A 17 1.23 91.32 42.88
N ASP A 18 0.45 92.39 43.25
CA ASP A 18 -0.31 93.35 42.50
C ASP A 18 0.54 94.43 41.78
N GLY A 19 -0.08 95.09 40.82
CA GLY A 19 0.38 96.39 40.44
C GLY A 19 -0.10 96.95 39.10
N SER A 20 -1.28 97.49 39.13
CA SER A 20 -1.79 98.66 38.44
C SER A 20 -0.97 99.37 37.35
N GLY A 21 -1.64 99.66 36.22
CA GLY A 21 -1.17 100.65 35.22
C GLY A 21 -2.11 100.80 34.02
N LEU A 22 -2.80 101.95 33.97
CA LEU A 22 -3.79 102.40 33.03
C LEU A 22 -3.28 102.59 31.58
N PRO A 23 -4.14 103.05 30.65
CA PRO A 23 -4.22 102.51 29.29
C PRO A 23 -3.47 103.47 28.28
N VAL A 24 -2.99 102.83 27.20
CA VAL A 24 -2.54 103.58 26.02
C VAL A 24 -3.30 103.05 24.78
N ASP A 25 -3.97 104.02 24.22
CA ASP A 25 -4.67 104.06 22.96
C ASP A 25 -3.81 103.58 21.80
N SER A 26 -4.33 102.68 20.93
CA SER A 26 -3.68 102.31 19.69
C SER A 26 -4.66 102.27 18.53
N PRO A 27 -4.26 102.76 17.37
CA PRO A 27 -5.15 102.98 16.22
C PRO A 27 -5.54 101.71 15.47
N PRO A 28 -6.57 101.79 14.63
CA PRO A 28 -7.11 100.57 13.94
C PRO A 28 -6.19 100.10 12.83
N HIS A 29 -5.78 98.87 12.91
CA HIS A 29 -5.07 98.19 11.83
C HIS A 29 -6.03 97.83 10.67
N ALA A 30 -5.70 98.38 9.52
CA ALA A 30 -6.28 98.06 8.23
C ALA A 30 -6.27 96.56 7.97
N ALA A 31 -7.43 96.05 7.61
CA ALA A 31 -7.58 94.61 7.19
C ALA A 31 -6.69 94.38 5.97
N ASN A 32 -5.74 93.51 6.13
CA ASN A 32 -4.79 93.09 5.08
C ASN A 32 -5.46 92.06 4.17
N ASP A 33 -5.94 92.43 2.99
CA ASP A 33 -6.56 91.59 1.94
C ASP A 33 -5.65 90.48 1.40
N GLY A 34 -4.41 90.43 1.86
CA GLY A 34 -3.43 89.37 1.50
C GLY A 34 -3.69 88.03 2.16
N ASP A 35 -4.21 87.97 3.39
CA ASP A 35 -4.40 86.74 4.17
C ASP A 35 -5.57 85.86 3.68
N ALA A 36 -6.59 86.49 3.09
CA ALA A 36 -7.74 85.73 2.54
C ALA A 36 -7.36 84.98 1.28
N LYS A 37 -6.47 85.49 0.43
CA LYS A 37 -5.96 84.74 -0.77
C LYS A 37 -4.99 83.60 -0.41
N LEU A 38 -4.19 83.83 0.63
CA LEU A 38 -3.29 82.75 1.14
C LEU A 38 -4.05 81.61 1.86
N ARG A 39 -5.08 81.97 2.62
CA ARG A 39 -5.97 80.95 3.23
C ARG A 39 -6.73 80.18 2.17
N ARG A 40 -7.25 80.79 1.13
CA ARG A 40 -7.94 80.07 0.02
C ARG A 40 -7.00 79.15 -0.76
N ARG A 41 -5.75 79.55 -1.03
CA ARG A 41 -4.73 78.70 -1.67
C ARG A 41 -4.31 77.58 -0.78
N ARG A 42 -4.18 77.75 0.54
CA ARG A 42 -3.89 76.69 1.50
C ARG A 42 -5.08 75.72 1.63
N LEU A 43 -6.32 76.21 1.69
CA LEU A 43 -7.52 75.36 1.70
C LEU A 43 -7.69 74.56 0.39
N LEU A 44 -7.41 75.18 -0.77
CA LEU A 44 -7.39 74.45 -2.05
C LEU A 44 -6.25 73.46 -2.11
N GLY A 45 -5.05 73.79 -1.62
CA GLY A 45 -3.92 72.80 -1.53
C GLY A 45 -4.22 71.63 -0.62
N PHE A 46 -4.82 71.88 0.57
CA PHE A 46 -5.26 70.83 1.46
C PHE A 46 -6.44 70.01 0.89
N GLY A 47 -7.33 70.65 0.13
CA GLY A 47 -8.43 69.96 -0.58
C GLY A 47 -7.92 69.02 -1.69
N VAL A 48 -6.93 69.47 -2.48
CA VAL A 48 -6.30 68.67 -3.53
C VAL A 48 -5.49 67.52 -2.91
N LEU A 49 -4.74 67.80 -1.82
CA LEU A 49 -4.01 66.71 -1.10
C LEU A 49 -4.99 65.69 -0.49
N GLY A 50 -6.09 66.16 0.12
CA GLY A 50 -7.14 65.26 0.64
C GLY A 50 -7.81 64.43 -0.45
N ALA A 51 -8.09 65.02 -1.62
CA ALA A 51 -8.63 64.32 -2.77
C ALA A 51 -7.65 63.28 -3.33
N LEU A 52 -6.33 63.59 -3.37
CA LEU A 52 -5.29 62.64 -3.77
C LEU A 52 -5.16 61.46 -2.80
N VAL A 53 -5.18 61.71 -1.50
CA VAL A 53 -5.14 60.66 -0.46
C VAL A 53 -6.40 59.79 -0.52
N LEU A 54 -7.56 60.41 -0.74
CA LEU A 54 -8.82 59.66 -0.92
C LEU A 54 -8.81 58.81 -2.19
N ALA A 55 -8.31 59.34 -3.31
CA ALA A 55 -8.17 58.60 -4.56
C ALA A 55 -7.17 57.44 -4.43
N ALA A 56 -6.02 57.66 -3.75
CA ALA A 56 -5.05 56.63 -3.44
C ALA A 56 -5.63 55.57 -2.51
N GLY A 57 -6.38 55.96 -1.48
CA GLY A 57 -7.07 55.05 -0.56
C GLY A 57 -8.15 54.20 -1.25
N LEU A 58 -8.96 54.83 -2.11
CA LEU A 58 -9.96 54.11 -2.92
C LEU A 58 -9.29 53.18 -3.94
N GLY A 59 -8.23 53.65 -4.61
CA GLY A 59 -7.44 52.81 -5.54
C GLY A 59 -6.79 51.62 -4.84
N TYR A 60 -6.20 51.82 -3.67
CA TYR A 60 -5.63 50.74 -2.85
C TYR A 60 -6.70 49.79 -2.32
N GLY A 61 -7.84 50.32 -1.86
CA GLY A 61 -8.99 49.55 -1.41
C GLY A 61 -9.58 48.68 -2.55
N ALA A 62 -9.73 49.25 -3.73
CA ALA A 62 -10.17 48.54 -4.92
C ALA A 62 -9.17 47.45 -5.35
N TYR A 63 -7.87 47.76 -5.37
CA TYR A 63 -6.81 46.81 -5.62
C TYR A 63 -6.84 45.62 -4.62
N TRP A 64 -6.95 45.97 -3.34
CA TRP A 64 -7.00 44.94 -2.28
C TRP A 64 -8.26 44.07 -2.42
N TRP A 65 -9.42 44.65 -2.69
CA TRP A 65 -10.68 43.92 -2.81
C TRP A 65 -10.77 43.08 -4.10
N LEU A 66 -10.25 43.59 -5.23
CA LEU A 66 -10.34 42.95 -6.55
C LEU A 66 -9.21 41.94 -6.79
N ILE A 67 -8.04 42.13 -6.19
CA ILE A 67 -6.85 41.31 -6.51
C ILE A 67 -6.28 40.66 -5.26
N ALA A 68 -5.83 41.43 -4.27
CA ALA A 68 -5.06 40.89 -3.15
C ALA A 68 -5.86 39.91 -2.27
N SER A 69 -7.17 40.13 -2.11
CA SER A 69 -8.05 39.26 -1.31
C SER A 69 -8.29 37.89 -1.91
N HIS A 70 -7.92 37.66 -3.18
CA HIS A 70 -8.11 36.38 -3.86
C HIS A 70 -6.89 35.46 -3.79
N TYR A 71 -5.80 35.92 -3.21
CA TYR A 71 -4.60 35.13 -3.04
C TYR A 71 -4.40 34.73 -1.57
N VAL A 72 -4.24 33.45 -1.32
CA VAL A 72 -3.88 32.94 0.01
C VAL A 72 -2.47 32.40 -0.08
N THR A 73 -1.56 32.95 0.74
CA THR A 73 -0.13 32.63 0.68
C THR A 73 0.37 32.12 2.02
N THR A 74 1.20 31.08 1.98
CA THR A 74 1.94 30.58 3.14
C THR A 74 3.40 30.32 2.78
N ASP A 75 4.29 30.60 3.71
CA ASP A 75 5.71 30.26 3.70
C ASP A 75 6.00 28.94 4.42
N ASP A 76 4.99 28.39 5.13
CA ASP A 76 5.07 27.10 5.82
C ASP A 76 4.63 25.97 4.87
N ALA A 77 5.39 25.74 3.84
CA ALA A 77 5.14 24.71 2.85
C ALA A 77 6.41 23.88 2.59
N TYR A 78 6.26 22.56 2.49
CA TYR A 78 7.39 21.65 2.34
C TYR A 78 7.14 20.64 1.23
N VAL A 79 8.21 20.38 0.47
CA VAL A 79 8.21 19.32 -0.54
C VAL A 79 8.15 17.97 0.13
N THR A 80 7.19 17.17 -0.27
CA THR A 80 6.95 15.82 0.25
C THR A 80 6.81 14.84 -0.91
N VAL A 81 7.14 13.56 -0.67
CA VAL A 81 6.91 12.47 -1.63
C VAL A 81 6.43 11.23 -0.88
N THR A 82 5.76 10.35 -1.58
CA THR A 82 5.50 9.00 -1.08
C THR A 82 6.72 8.14 -1.43
N SER A 83 7.61 7.94 -0.46
CA SER A 83 8.80 7.09 -0.63
C SER A 83 8.44 5.61 -0.56
N ALA A 84 9.14 4.76 -1.32
CA ALA A 84 9.05 3.32 -1.21
C ALA A 84 10.15 2.80 -0.30
N GLN A 85 9.77 2.14 0.80
CA GLN A 85 10.71 1.42 1.65
C GLN A 85 11.04 0.07 1.03
N ILE A 86 12.32 -0.24 0.90
CA ILE A 86 12.81 -1.50 0.35
C ILE A 86 13.11 -2.44 1.50
N THR A 87 12.35 -3.54 1.54
CA THR A 87 12.47 -4.57 2.56
C THR A 87 12.66 -5.94 1.91
N PRO A 88 13.48 -6.84 2.48
CA PRO A 88 13.62 -8.20 1.97
C PRO A 88 12.38 -9.03 2.31
N GLN A 89 12.01 -9.94 1.41
CA GLN A 89 10.91 -10.89 1.59
C GLN A 89 11.41 -12.28 2.03
N VAL A 90 12.72 -12.48 2.05
CA VAL A 90 13.40 -13.67 2.55
C VAL A 90 14.56 -13.25 3.45
N ALA A 91 14.84 -14.06 4.47
CA ALA A 91 15.96 -13.81 5.36
C ALA A 91 17.23 -14.49 4.81
N ALA A 92 18.28 -13.71 4.53
CA ALA A 92 19.57 -14.22 4.06
C ALA A 92 20.68 -13.19 4.31
N SER A 93 21.94 -13.56 4.06
CA SER A 93 23.08 -12.65 4.13
C SER A 93 23.20 -11.84 2.84
N VAL A 94 23.64 -10.59 2.96
CA VAL A 94 23.86 -9.70 1.81
C VAL A 94 25.19 -10.06 1.13
N VAL A 95 25.12 -10.44 -0.14
CA VAL A 95 26.30 -10.72 -0.97
C VAL A 95 26.82 -9.44 -1.62
N SER A 96 25.93 -8.61 -2.14
CA SER A 96 26.34 -7.37 -2.78
C SER A 96 25.26 -6.30 -2.69
N VAL A 97 25.68 -5.04 -2.62
CA VAL A 97 24.85 -3.84 -2.74
C VAL A 97 25.28 -3.14 -4.02
N ALA A 98 24.36 -3.12 -5.02
CA ALA A 98 24.67 -2.63 -6.38
C ALA A 98 24.48 -1.11 -6.53
N VAL A 99 24.01 -0.42 -5.49
CA VAL A 99 23.67 1.00 -5.51
C VAL A 99 24.27 1.71 -4.31
N ARG A 100 24.32 3.05 -4.39
CA ARG A 100 24.83 3.90 -3.31
C ARG A 100 23.78 4.94 -2.92
N ASN A 101 23.89 5.44 -1.71
CA ASN A 101 23.08 6.58 -1.27
C ASN A 101 23.21 7.75 -2.27
N THR A 102 22.12 8.47 -2.53
CA THR A 102 22.00 9.56 -3.51
C THR A 102 22.00 9.15 -4.99
N GLN A 103 22.22 7.88 -5.32
CA GLN A 103 22.19 7.40 -6.70
C GLN A 103 20.75 7.32 -7.23
N PHE A 104 20.56 7.73 -8.49
CA PHE A 104 19.29 7.51 -9.19
C PHE A 104 19.21 6.07 -9.70
N VAL A 105 18.08 5.41 -9.46
CA VAL A 105 17.78 4.05 -9.92
C VAL A 105 16.48 4.01 -10.71
N ARG A 106 16.40 3.08 -11.66
CA ARG A 106 15.20 2.84 -12.47
C ARG A 106 14.39 1.68 -11.88
N SER A 107 13.08 1.71 -12.07
CA SER A 107 12.23 0.56 -11.75
C SER A 107 12.75 -0.73 -12.39
N GLY A 108 12.79 -1.84 -11.63
CA GLY A 108 13.36 -3.14 -12.04
C GLY A 108 14.87 -3.27 -11.84
N GLN A 109 15.61 -2.19 -11.60
CA GLN A 109 17.06 -2.23 -11.37
C GLN A 109 17.37 -3.01 -10.09
N VAL A 110 18.42 -3.85 -10.14
CA VAL A 110 18.91 -4.58 -8.97
C VAL A 110 19.50 -3.60 -7.96
N LEU A 111 19.08 -3.73 -6.71
CA LEU A 111 19.55 -2.92 -5.59
C LEU A 111 20.49 -3.71 -4.69
N VAL A 112 20.05 -4.89 -4.26
CA VAL A 112 20.76 -5.77 -3.33
C VAL A 112 20.62 -7.21 -3.81
N THR A 113 21.71 -7.97 -3.73
CA THR A 113 21.70 -9.42 -3.95
C THR A 113 21.98 -10.11 -2.62
N LEU A 114 21.09 -10.99 -2.24
CA LEU A 114 21.22 -11.83 -1.06
C LEU A 114 21.86 -13.17 -1.45
N ASP A 115 22.41 -13.88 -0.47
CA ASP A 115 22.88 -15.25 -0.64
C ASP A 115 21.71 -16.15 -1.02
N ASP A 116 21.83 -16.83 -2.15
CA ASP A 116 20.80 -17.67 -2.73
C ASP A 116 21.06 -19.17 -2.54
N ALA A 117 22.15 -19.57 -1.87
CA ALA A 117 22.53 -20.97 -1.71
C ALA A 117 21.44 -21.81 -1.07
N ASP A 118 20.89 -21.37 0.07
CA ASP A 118 19.79 -22.05 0.75
C ASP A 118 18.53 -22.12 -0.12
N ALA A 119 18.22 -21.06 -0.84
CA ALA A 119 17.06 -20.97 -1.71
C ALA A 119 17.20 -21.90 -2.93
N ARG A 120 18.40 -22.06 -3.51
CA ARG A 120 18.68 -23.02 -4.59
C ARG A 120 18.50 -24.46 -4.11
N ILE A 121 19.07 -24.81 -2.95
CA ILE A 121 18.88 -26.13 -2.33
C ILE A 121 17.39 -26.41 -2.08
N ALA A 122 16.63 -25.42 -1.64
CA ALA A 122 15.19 -25.58 -1.45
C ALA A 122 14.44 -25.85 -2.77
N VAL A 123 14.82 -25.20 -3.87
CA VAL A 123 14.25 -25.48 -5.21
C VAL A 123 14.58 -26.90 -5.66
N GLU A 124 15.84 -27.34 -5.55
CA GLU A 124 16.27 -28.69 -5.93
C GLU A 124 15.52 -29.77 -5.11
N ARG A 125 15.39 -29.55 -3.81
CA ARG A 125 14.63 -30.47 -2.92
C ARG A 125 13.16 -30.53 -3.30
N ALA A 126 12.53 -29.37 -3.57
CA ALA A 126 11.13 -29.32 -3.98
C ALA A 126 10.91 -29.95 -5.38
N GLN A 127 11.86 -29.83 -6.30
CA GLN A 127 11.83 -30.50 -7.60
C GLN A 127 11.93 -32.03 -7.44
N ALA A 128 12.87 -32.51 -6.65
CA ALA A 128 13.02 -33.95 -6.38
C ALA A 128 11.76 -34.53 -5.71
N GLN A 129 11.11 -33.78 -4.83
CA GLN A 129 9.84 -34.16 -4.21
C GLN A 129 8.72 -34.25 -5.25
N LEU A 130 8.61 -33.29 -6.16
CA LEU A 130 7.63 -33.30 -7.25
C LEU A 130 7.83 -34.56 -8.14
N ASP A 131 9.07 -34.80 -8.57
CA ASP A 131 9.39 -35.95 -9.41
C ASP A 131 9.05 -37.31 -8.72
N THR A 132 9.30 -37.39 -7.41
CA THR A 132 8.96 -38.55 -6.60
C THR A 132 7.46 -38.76 -6.50
N THR A 133 6.72 -37.65 -6.24
CA THR A 133 5.26 -37.69 -6.15
C THR A 133 4.62 -38.05 -7.49
N GLU A 134 5.12 -37.49 -8.60
CA GLU A 134 4.64 -37.88 -9.94
C GLU A 134 4.87 -39.36 -10.25
N ARG A 135 6.03 -39.94 -9.86
CA ARG A 135 6.29 -41.36 -10.02
C ARG A 135 5.33 -42.23 -9.18
N ALA A 136 5.07 -41.83 -7.93
CA ALA A 136 4.13 -42.52 -7.05
C ALA A 136 2.71 -42.50 -7.65
N VAL A 137 2.22 -41.37 -8.10
CA VAL A 137 0.89 -41.26 -8.72
C VAL A 137 0.81 -42.05 -10.03
N ARG A 138 1.88 -42.06 -10.86
CA ARG A 138 1.93 -42.93 -12.05
C ARG A 138 1.84 -44.42 -11.68
N ALA A 139 2.47 -44.84 -10.58
CA ALA A 139 2.37 -46.20 -10.07
C ALA A 139 0.94 -46.53 -9.63
N ASP A 140 0.23 -45.59 -9.00
CA ASP A 140 -1.18 -45.80 -8.63
C ASP A 140 -2.07 -45.98 -9.87
N PHE A 141 -1.90 -45.20 -10.93
CA PHE A 141 -2.61 -45.44 -12.20
C PHE A 141 -2.24 -46.78 -12.84
N ALA A 142 -0.97 -47.23 -12.75
CA ALA A 142 -0.56 -48.53 -13.23
C ALA A 142 -1.23 -49.66 -12.43
N ARG A 143 -1.38 -49.51 -11.11
CA ARG A 143 -2.08 -50.43 -10.23
C ARG A 143 -3.56 -50.58 -10.61
N VAL A 144 -4.26 -49.50 -10.94
CA VAL A 144 -5.64 -49.59 -11.46
C VAL A 144 -5.71 -50.41 -12.73
N ARG A 145 -4.76 -50.26 -13.67
CA ARG A 145 -4.71 -51.10 -14.90
C ARG A 145 -4.49 -52.57 -14.57
N GLN A 146 -3.58 -52.91 -13.63
CA GLN A 146 -3.33 -54.24 -13.17
C GLN A 146 -4.61 -54.88 -12.58
N LEU A 147 -5.33 -54.16 -11.72
CA LEU A 147 -6.57 -54.64 -11.11
C LEU A 147 -7.68 -54.85 -12.14
N ASN A 148 -7.76 -54.02 -13.17
CA ASN A 148 -8.68 -54.22 -14.31
C ASN A 148 -8.38 -55.52 -15.06
N ALA A 149 -7.10 -55.83 -15.29
CA ALA A 149 -6.70 -57.12 -15.89
C ALA A 149 -7.07 -58.31 -14.99
N GLN A 150 -6.89 -58.18 -13.68
CA GLN A 150 -7.28 -59.23 -12.71
C GLN A 150 -8.82 -59.46 -12.68
N ILE A 151 -9.62 -58.39 -12.78
CA ILE A 151 -11.09 -58.49 -12.92
C ILE A 151 -11.46 -59.24 -14.20
N THR A 152 -10.79 -58.94 -15.32
CA THR A 152 -11.01 -59.65 -16.60
C THR A 152 -10.66 -61.14 -16.48
N ALA A 153 -9.53 -61.50 -15.86
CA ALA A 153 -9.16 -62.87 -15.59
C ALA A 153 -10.16 -63.58 -14.66
N SER A 154 -10.67 -62.92 -13.63
CA SER A 154 -11.69 -63.48 -12.73
C SER A 154 -13.02 -63.74 -13.44
N ARG A 155 -13.43 -62.88 -14.38
CA ARG A 155 -14.62 -63.06 -15.23
C ARG A 155 -14.46 -64.29 -16.12
N ALA A 156 -13.28 -64.51 -16.72
CA ALA A 156 -13.00 -65.72 -17.50
C ALA A 156 -13.08 -67.01 -16.64
N ARG A 157 -12.58 -67.00 -15.39
CA ARG A 157 -12.73 -68.09 -14.44
C ARG A 157 -14.19 -68.38 -14.09
N ILE A 158 -15.02 -67.38 -13.91
CA ILE A 158 -16.47 -67.55 -13.69
C ILE A 158 -17.11 -68.20 -14.92
N ALA A 159 -16.77 -67.77 -16.13
CA ALA A 159 -17.27 -68.41 -17.36
C ALA A 159 -16.90 -69.88 -17.43
N ALA A 160 -15.63 -70.24 -17.14
CA ALA A 160 -15.20 -71.66 -17.09
C ALA A 160 -15.92 -72.47 -16.01
N ALA A 161 -16.04 -71.88 -14.78
CA ALA A 161 -16.74 -72.58 -13.68
C ALA A 161 -18.24 -72.75 -13.97
N SER A 162 -18.89 -71.77 -14.61
CA SER A 162 -20.31 -71.86 -15.02
C SER A 162 -20.55 -72.92 -16.10
N SER A 163 -19.63 -73.03 -17.07
CA SER A 163 -19.70 -74.07 -18.09
C SER A 163 -19.55 -75.46 -17.47
N ASN A 164 -18.60 -75.65 -16.51
CA ASN A 164 -18.44 -76.92 -15.79
C ASN A 164 -19.69 -77.21 -14.94
N LEU A 165 -20.28 -76.26 -14.25
CA LEU A 165 -21.53 -76.42 -13.50
C LEU A 165 -22.66 -76.86 -14.44
N THR A 166 -22.79 -76.29 -15.61
CA THR A 166 -23.80 -76.70 -16.61
C THR A 166 -23.59 -78.12 -17.06
N LYS A 167 -22.35 -78.53 -17.33
CA LYS A 167 -21.98 -79.87 -17.70
C LYS A 167 -22.32 -80.86 -16.59
N THR A 168 -21.86 -80.61 -15.36
CA THR A 168 -22.11 -81.59 -14.23
C THR A 168 -23.59 -81.64 -13.89
N ARG A 169 -24.34 -80.56 -14.03
CA ARG A 169 -25.81 -80.60 -13.87
C ARG A 169 -26.48 -81.44 -14.91
N GLN A 170 -26.09 -81.39 -16.16
CA GLN A 170 -26.67 -82.21 -17.23
C GLN A 170 -26.33 -83.64 -17.00
N ASP A 171 -25.12 -84.01 -16.54
CA ASP A 171 -24.67 -85.37 -16.20
C ASP A 171 -25.50 -85.88 -15.02
N LEU A 172 -25.69 -85.10 -13.95
CA LEU A 172 -26.51 -85.50 -12.82
C LEU A 172 -27.93 -85.84 -13.25
N LEU A 173 -28.62 -84.93 -13.99
CA LEU A 173 -29.98 -85.14 -14.50
C LEU A 173 -30.11 -86.32 -15.39
N ARG A 174 -29.09 -86.68 -16.16
CA ARG A 174 -29.05 -87.90 -16.97
C ARG A 174 -28.94 -89.18 -16.07
N ARG A 175 -28.08 -89.14 -15.07
CA ARG A 175 -27.87 -90.27 -14.13
C ARG A 175 -29.08 -90.43 -13.20
N GLU A 176 -29.74 -89.42 -12.75
CA GLU A 176 -30.99 -89.53 -11.99
C GLU A 176 -32.06 -90.28 -12.77
N ARG A 177 -32.26 -89.95 -14.08
CA ARG A 177 -33.19 -90.68 -14.96
C ARG A 177 -32.83 -92.15 -15.16
N LEU A 178 -31.52 -92.44 -15.26
CA LEU A 178 -31.08 -93.85 -15.41
C LEU A 178 -31.19 -94.63 -14.08
N ALA A 179 -30.99 -94.02 -12.97
CA ALA A 179 -31.17 -94.56 -11.63
C ALA A 179 -32.61 -95.05 -11.39
N SER A 180 -33.60 -94.22 -11.86
CA SER A 180 -35.03 -94.57 -11.74
C SER A 180 -35.44 -95.84 -12.53
N THR A 181 -34.63 -96.20 -13.51
CA THR A 181 -34.82 -97.45 -14.31
C THR A 181 -33.90 -98.59 -13.82
N GLY A 182 -33.12 -98.43 -12.78
CA GLY A 182 -32.16 -99.44 -12.27
C GLY A 182 -30.91 -99.64 -13.13
N ALA A 183 -30.62 -98.73 -14.09
CA ALA A 183 -29.57 -98.89 -15.09
C ALA A 183 -28.20 -98.36 -14.61
N ILE A 184 -28.08 -97.82 -13.41
CA ILE A 184 -26.78 -97.36 -12.81
C ILE A 184 -26.72 -97.71 -11.34
N SER A 185 -25.46 -97.69 -10.77
CA SER A 185 -25.23 -97.95 -9.35
C SER A 185 -25.56 -96.74 -8.48
N ALA A 186 -25.82 -96.91 -7.20
CA ALA A 186 -26.01 -95.88 -6.22
C ALA A 186 -24.69 -95.04 -6.03
N GLU A 187 -23.55 -95.71 -6.22
CA GLU A 187 -22.23 -95.06 -6.17
C GLU A 187 -22.04 -94.08 -7.33
N ASP A 188 -22.41 -94.46 -8.55
CA ASP A 188 -22.38 -93.61 -9.74
C ASP A 188 -23.26 -92.36 -9.60
N LEU A 189 -24.46 -92.53 -9.01
CA LEU A 189 -25.35 -91.40 -8.73
C LEU A 189 -24.75 -90.50 -7.68
N SER A 190 -24.19 -90.98 -6.59
CA SER A 190 -23.54 -90.27 -5.53
C SER A 190 -22.32 -89.49 -6.04
N ALA A 191 -21.50 -90.10 -6.91
CA ALA A 191 -20.38 -89.45 -7.56
C ALA A 191 -20.83 -88.28 -8.41
N ALA A 192 -21.93 -88.34 -9.15
CA ALA A 192 -22.45 -87.22 -9.94
C ALA A 192 -23.03 -86.09 -9.06
N GLN A 193 -23.67 -86.48 -7.95
CA GLN A 193 -24.15 -85.46 -6.97
C GLN A 193 -22.99 -84.70 -6.33
N ASN A 194 -21.90 -85.39 -5.99
CA ASN A 194 -20.70 -84.75 -5.45
C ASN A 194 -20.05 -83.87 -6.50
N ALA A 195 -19.86 -84.33 -7.75
CA ALA A 195 -19.30 -83.52 -8.84
C ALA A 195 -20.14 -82.20 -9.10
N PHE A 196 -21.45 -82.35 -9.01
CA PHE A 196 -22.32 -81.15 -9.13
C PHE A 196 -22.14 -80.16 -7.94
N ARG A 197 -22.09 -80.62 -6.69
CA ARG A 197 -21.84 -79.82 -5.51
C ARG A 197 -20.46 -79.16 -5.57
N ASP A 198 -19.45 -79.89 -6.00
CA ASP A 198 -18.10 -79.35 -6.18
C ASP A 198 -18.08 -78.20 -7.24
N ALA A 199 -18.79 -78.42 -8.36
CA ALA A 199 -18.90 -77.40 -9.39
C ALA A 199 -19.67 -76.15 -8.90
N GLN A 200 -20.70 -76.30 -8.05
CA GLN A 200 -21.39 -75.17 -7.39
C GLN A 200 -20.45 -74.43 -6.47
N ALA A 201 -19.69 -75.09 -5.63
CA ALA A 201 -18.71 -74.48 -4.73
C ALA A 201 -17.62 -73.76 -5.52
N ALA A 202 -17.11 -74.39 -6.62
CA ALA A 202 -16.13 -73.74 -7.49
C ALA A 202 -16.65 -72.45 -8.15
N LEU A 203 -17.91 -72.40 -8.59
CA LEU A 203 -18.53 -71.18 -9.12
C LEU A 203 -18.69 -70.15 -8.03
N ALA A 204 -19.12 -70.51 -6.83
CA ALA A 204 -19.25 -69.60 -5.70
C ALA A 204 -17.89 -68.96 -5.34
N ALA A 205 -16.83 -69.76 -5.26
CA ALA A 205 -15.46 -69.30 -5.02
C ALA A 205 -14.95 -68.36 -6.13
N ALA A 206 -15.24 -68.67 -7.40
CA ALA A 206 -14.88 -67.81 -8.53
C ALA A 206 -15.59 -66.41 -8.46
N ARG A 207 -16.87 -66.45 -8.04
CA ARG A 207 -17.64 -65.19 -7.82
C ARG A 207 -17.09 -64.36 -6.67
N ALA A 208 -16.73 -64.99 -5.56
CA ALA A 208 -16.12 -64.34 -4.40
C ALA A 208 -14.78 -63.61 -4.79
N ARG A 209 -13.92 -64.35 -5.58
CA ARG A 209 -12.67 -63.76 -6.10
C ARG A 209 -12.89 -62.53 -7.02
N LEU A 210 -13.98 -62.56 -7.83
CA LEU A 210 -14.34 -61.37 -8.63
C LEU A 210 -14.78 -60.20 -7.75
N SER A 211 -15.55 -60.46 -6.69
CA SER A 211 -15.95 -59.42 -5.72
C SER A 211 -14.72 -58.81 -5.05
N GLU A 212 -13.82 -59.64 -4.54
CA GLU A 212 -12.53 -59.18 -3.95
C GLU A 212 -11.75 -58.29 -4.92
N ALA A 213 -11.58 -58.69 -6.17
CA ALA A 213 -10.87 -57.90 -7.18
C ALA A 213 -11.57 -56.57 -7.51
N ARG A 214 -12.90 -56.53 -7.47
CA ARG A 214 -13.67 -55.30 -7.66
C ARG A 214 -13.51 -54.31 -6.50
N GLU A 215 -13.56 -54.81 -5.26
CA GLU A 215 -13.36 -54.00 -4.07
C GLU A 215 -11.92 -53.44 -4.03
N ALA A 216 -10.91 -54.27 -4.31
CA ALA A 216 -9.52 -53.80 -4.43
C ALA A 216 -9.36 -52.69 -5.47
N ARG A 217 -10.05 -52.81 -6.63
CA ARG A 217 -10.08 -51.73 -7.63
C ARG A 217 -10.80 -50.51 -7.13
N ALA A 218 -11.92 -50.63 -6.42
CA ALA A 218 -12.68 -49.47 -5.89
C ALA A 218 -11.84 -48.65 -4.93
N VAL A 219 -11.09 -49.27 -4.02
CA VAL A 219 -10.13 -48.63 -3.12
C VAL A 219 -9.06 -47.85 -3.91
N GLN A 220 -8.44 -48.51 -4.91
CA GLN A 220 -7.40 -47.86 -5.71
C GLN A 220 -7.95 -46.71 -6.60
N ASN A 221 -9.17 -46.85 -7.11
CA ASN A 221 -9.84 -45.78 -7.84
C ASN A 221 -10.09 -44.54 -6.99
N ALA A 222 -10.35 -44.67 -5.69
CA ALA A 222 -10.55 -43.52 -4.81
C ALA A 222 -9.31 -42.62 -4.79
N LEU A 223 -8.10 -43.16 -4.96
CA LEU A 223 -6.85 -42.38 -5.03
C LEU A 223 -6.64 -41.67 -6.37
N THR A 224 -7.26 -42.20 -7.45
CA THR A 224 -7.04 -41.72 -8.83
C THR A 224 -8.29 -41.13 -9.48
N ALA A 225 -9.45 -41.19 -8.81
CA ALA A 225 -10.73 -40.77 -9.37
C ALA A 225 -10.71 -39.29 -9.78
N ASN A 226 -11.32 -38.99 -10.94
CA ASN A 226 -11.48 -37.64 -11.50
C ASN A 226 -10.16 -36.86 -11.67
N SER A 227 -9.01 -37.56 -11.70
CA SER A 227 -7.70 -36.94 -11.86
C SER A 227 -6.85 -37.61 -12.93
N SER A 228 -5.89 -36.87 -13.42
CA SER A 228 -4.73 -37.36 -14.19
C SER A 228 -3.48 -37.23 -13.34
N VAL A 229 -2.34 -37.75 -13.82
CA VAL A 229 -1.06 -37.51 -13.10
C VAL A 229 -0.81 -36.03 -12.83
N HIS A 230 -1.15 -35.16 -13.79
CA HIS A 230 -0.91 -33.73 -13.65
C HIS A 230 -1.96 -33.01 -12.81
N THR A 231 -3.19 -33.50 -12.73
CA THR A 231 -4.28 -32.91 -11.96
C THR A 231 -4.52 -33.57 -10.62
N ASN A 232 -3.71 -34.56 -10.27
CA ASN A 232 -3.79 -35.22 -8.97
C ASN A 232 -3.43 -34.25 -7.85
N PRO A 233 -4.23 -34.17 -6.77
CA PRO A 233 -4.01 -33.20 -5.67
C PRO A 233 -2.62 -33.28 -5.04
N GLN A 234 -2.04 -34.47 -4.91
CA GLN A 234 -0.70 -34.67 -4.37
C GLN A 234 0.37 -34.04 -5.27
N VAL A 235 0.26 -34.21 -6.60
CA VAL A 235 1.17 -33.63 -7.58
C VAL A 235 0.99 -32.06 -7.61
N GLN A 236 -0.24 -31.59 -7.51
CA GLN A 236 -0.50 -30.16 -7.44
C GLN A 236 0.10 -29.53 -6.17
N ALA A 237 -0.01 -30.18 -5.02
CA ALA A 237 0.62 -29.74 -3.78
C ALA A 237 2.15 -29.69 -3.90
N ALA A 238 2.77 -30.72 -4.45
CA ALA A 238 4.22 -30.75 -4.68
C ALA A 238 4.66 -29.65 -5.68
N ARG A 239 3.87 -29.40 -6.72
CA ARG A 239 4.13 -28.33 -7.69
C ARG A 239 4.01 -26.93 -7.05
N ALA A 240 3.02 -26.72 -6.19
CA ALA A 240 2.89 -25.48 -5.44
C ALA A 240 4.08 -25.25 -4.50
N ALA A 241 4.60 -26.30 -3.86
CA ALA A 241 5.80 -26.22 -3.04
C ALA A 241 7.03 -25.84 -3.87
N LEU A 242 7.18 -26.38 -5.09
CA LEU A 242 8.24 -25.99 -6.02
C LEU A 242 8.11 -24.52 -6.43
N GLN A 243 6.92 -24.06 -6.78
CA GLN A 243 6.67 -22.66 -7.14
C GLN A 243 7.01 -21.72 -5.97
N GLN A 244 6.67 -22.09 -4.74
CA GLN A 244 7.03 -21.30 -3.56
C GLN A 244 8.56 -21.21 -3.37
N ALA A 245 9.28 -22.32 -3.55
CA ALA A 245 10.74 -22.33 -3.48
C ALA A 245 11.37 -21.45 -4.58
N GLN A 246 10.89 -21.53 -5.82
CA GLN A 246 11.32 -20.69 -6.94
C GLN A 246 11.05 -19.20 -6.68
N LEU A 247 9.89 -18.86 -6.12
CA LEU A 247 9.56 -17.49 -5.74
C LEU A 247 10.52 -16.98 -4.66
N ASN A 248 10.84 -17.79 -3.66
CA ASN A 248 11.80 -17.40 -2.63
C ASN A 248 13.20 -17.19 -3.21
N LEU A 249 13.62 -18.01 -4.15
CA LEU A 249 14.87 -17.81 -4.91
C LEU A 249 14.85 -16.51 -5.70
N ALA A 250 13.77 -16.19 -6.39
CA ALA A 250 13.65 -14.92 -7.12
C ALA A 250 13.70 -13.72 -6.17
N ARG A 251 13.24 -13.86 -4.94
CA ARG A 251 13.25 -12.82 -3.89
C ARG A 251 14.62 -12.57 -3.27
N THR A 252 15.62 -13.40 -3.55
CA THR A 252 17.00 -13.12 -3.13
C THR A 252 17.62 -11.97 -3.90
N VAL A 253 17.07 -11.62 -5.08
CA VAL A 253 17.47 -10.45 -5.86
C VAL A 253 16.46 -9.33 -5.65
N ILE A 254 16.84 -8.35 -4.83
CA ILE A 254 15.98 -7.23 -4.47
C ILE A 254 16.09 -6.15 -5.55
N ARG A 255 14.95 -5.79 -6.14
CA ARG A 255 14.85 -4.81 -7.23
C ARG A 255 14.05 -3.59 -6.82
N ALA A 256 14.31 -2.47 -7.47
CA ALA A 256 13.59 -1.22 -7.31
C ALA A 256 12.14 -1.36 -7.80
N PRO A 257 11.10 -1.16 -6.97
CA PRO A 257 9.71 -1.17 -7.41
C PRO A 257 9.33 0.07 -8.21
N ILE A 258 10.00 1.18 -7.96
CA ILE A 258 9.80 2.49 -8.61
C ILE A 258 11.15 3.10 -8.99
N SER A 259 11.13 4.04 -9.94
CA SER A 259 12.30 4.87 -10.24
C SER A 259 12.43 6.00 -9.22
N GLY A 260 13.63 6.26 -8.72
CA GLY A 260 13.86 7.29 -7.70
C GLY A 260 15.32 7.38 -7.27
N ILE A 261 15.57 8.20 -6.27
CA ILE A 261 16.89 8.34 -5.64
C ILE A 261 16.94 7.48 -4.38
N VAL A 262 18.04 6.74 -4.23
CA VAL A 262 18.32 5.96 -3.03
C VAL A 262 18.60 6.90 -1.86
N ALA A 263 17.88 6.68 -0.77
CA ALA A 263 18.06 7.39 0.51
C ALA A 263 18.07 6.38 1.67
N ASN A 264 18.70 6.75 2.77
CA ASN A 264 18.79 5.94 4.00
C ASN A 264 19.26 4.50 3.73
N ASP A 265 20.34 4.37 2.95
CA ASP A 265 21.01 3.08 2.74
C ASP A 265 21.70 2.66 4.03
N THR A 266 21.15 1.66 4.71
CA THR A 266 21.64 1.13 5.99
C THR A 266 22.23 -0.27 5.85
N VAL A 267 22.12 -0.88 4.66
CA VAL A 267 22.54 -2.26 4.42
C VAL A 267 24.01 -2.36 4.06
N GLN A 268 24.69 -3.37 4.64
CA GLN A 268 26.10 -3.65 4.37
C GLN A 268 26.31 -5.07 3.86
N VAL A 269 27.35 -5.25 3.03
CA VAL A 269 27.77 -6.57 2.55
C VAL A 269 28.18 -7.43 3.74
N GLY A 270 27.75 -8.69 3.77
CA GLY A 270 27.95 -9.64 4.87
C GLY A 270 26.91 -9.55 5.99
N GLN A 271 26.09 -8.52 6.02
CA GLN A 271 25.02 -8.37 7.01
C GLN A 271 23.91 -9.40 6.75
N ARG A 272 23.42 -10.06 7.82
CA ARG A 272 22.21 -10.89 7.73
C ARG A 272 20.98 -10.02 7.90
N VAL A 273 20.06 -10.07 6.94
CA VAL A 273 18.82 -9.29 6.95
C VAL A 273 17.63 -10.19 7.26
N ALA A 274 16.68 -9.64 8.03
CA ALA A 274 15.43 -10.31 8.37
C ALA A 274 14.30 -9.83 7.44
N VAL A 275 13.25 -10.65 7.28
CA VAL A 275 12.06 -10.27 6.52
C VAL A 275 11.43 -9.02 7.10
N GLY A 276 11.15 -8.01 6.26
CA GLY A 276 10.53 -6.74 6.65
C GLY A 276 11.49 -5.69 7.21
N ALA A 277 12.78 -6.00 7.40
CA ALA A 277 13.77 -5.00 7.79
C ALA A 277 13.96 -3.96 6.69
N VAL A 278 13.94 -2.67 7.01
CA VAL A 278 14.17 -1.60 6.02
C VAL A 278 15.64 -1.57 5.64
N LEU A 279 15.95 -1.81 4.37
CA LEU A 279 17.32 -1.76 3.82
C LEU A 279 17.69 -0.37 3.33
N MET A 280 16.76 0.25 2.59
CA MET A 280 16.89 1.60 2.03
C MET A 280 15.52 2.14 1.66
N SER A 281 15.46 3.43 1.33
CA SER A 281 14.25 4.09 0.83
C SER A 281 14.48 4.60 -0.60
N LEU A 282 13.49 4.50 -1.46
CA LEU A 282 13.49 5.12 -2.79
C LEU A 282 12.58 6.34 -2.80
N VAL A 283 13.14 7.47 -3.19
CA VAL A 283 12.47 8.76 -3.23
C VAL A 283 12.17 9.13 -4.68
N PRO A 284 10.90 9.08 -5.13
CA PRO A 284 10.52 9.38 -6.51
C PRO A 284 10.44 10.90 -6.73
N ILE A 285 11.56 11.55 -7.01
CA ILE A 285 11.68 13.01 -7.12
C ILE A 285 10.79 13.67 -8.19
N TYR A 286 10.32 12.88 -9.18
CA TYR A 286 9.42 13.39 -10.23
C TYR A 286 7.93 13.27 -9.90
N HIS A 287 7.60 12.79 -8.69
CA HIS A 287 6.24 12.68 -8.17
C HIS A 287 6.11 13.39 -6.82
N ALA A 288 6.85 14.49 -6.67
CA ALA A 288 6.77 15.32 -5.48
C ALA A 288 5.48 16.14 -5.47
N TYR A 289 4.98 16.37 -4.27
CA TYR A 289 3.89 17.28 -3.97
C TYR A 289 4.28 18.17 -2.81
N VAL A 290 3.55 19.25 -2.60
CA VAL A 290 3.80 20.18 -1.50
C VAL A 290 2.70 20.04 -0.45
N ASN A 291 3.10 19.87 0.79
CA ASN A 291 2.24 20.06 1.94
C ASN A 291 2.42 21.50 2.43
N ALA A 292 1.42 22.33 2.19
CA ALA A 292 1.40 23.73 2.57
C ALA A 292 0.45 23.94 3.75
N ASN A 293 0.98 24.46 4.85
CA ASN A 293 0.25 24.66 6.09
C ASN A 293 -0.38 26.07 6.10
N PHE A 294 -1.66 26.16 5.83
CA PHE A 294 -2.41 27.41 5.88
C PHE A 294 -3.11 27.60 7.23
N LYS A 295 -3.29 28.84 7.66
CA LYS A 295 -4.08 29.14 8.85
C LYS A 295 -5.55 28.83 8.62
N GLU A 296 -6.24 28.31 9.64
CA GLU A 296 -7.67 27.96 9.55
C GLU A 296 -8.55 29.11 9.04
N THR A 297 -8.17 30.35 9.38
CA THR A 297 -8.89 31.56 8.99
C THR A 297 -8.80 31.88 7.49
N GLU A 298 -7.78 31.38 6.81
CA GLU A 298 -7.50 31.60 5.39
C GLU A 298 -8.16 30.55 4.50
N LEU A 299 -8.48 29.37 5.06
CA LEU A 299 -8.97 28.21 4.32
C LEU A 299 -10.45 28.28 3.92
N ALA A 300 -11.23 29.21 4.46
CA ALA A 300 -12.67 29.32 4.16
C ALA A 300 -12.96 29.45 2.65
N ARG A 301 -12.01 30.00 1.89
CA ARG A 301 -12.13 30.25 0.44
C ARG A 301 -11.45 29.20 -0.41
N VAL A 302 -10.54 28.39 0.13
CA VAL A 302 -9.77 27.39 -0.61
C VAL A 302 -10.64 26.18 -0.97
N ARG A 303 -10.58 25.78 -2.23
CA ARG A 303 -11.31 24.61 -2.77
C ARG A 303 -10.36 23.68 -3.49
N ILE A 304 -10.73 22.40 -3.51
CA ILE A 304 -10.01 21.36 -4.28
C ILE A 304 -10.10 21.70 -5.77
N GLY A 305 -8.99 21.58 -6.48
CA GLY A 305 -8.86 21.88 -7.90
C GLY A 305 -8.36 23.29 -8.23
N GLU A 306 -8.31 24.21 -7.25
CA GLU A 306 -7.77 25.56 -7.44
C GLU A 306 -6.31 25.54 -7.85
N ARG A 307 -5.92 26.55 -8.62
CA ARG A 307 -4.54 26.72 -9.08
C ARG A 307 -3.67 27.21 -7.93
N ALA A 308 -2.48 26.67 -7.84
CA ALA A 308 -1.47 27.11 -6.90
C ALA A 308 -0.18 27.43 -7.63
N THR A 309 0.49 28.47 -7.17
CA THR A 309 1.82 28.87 -7.60
C THR A 309 2.78 28.61 -6.44
N LEU A 310 3.88 27.91 -6.73
CA LEU A 310 4.84 27.47 -5.74
C LEU A 310 6.22 28.00 -6.10
N ARG A 311 6.95 28.49 -5.11
CA ARG A 311 8.34 28.98 -5.27
C ARG A 311 9.21 28.29 -4.25
N SER A 312 10.29 27.68 -4.71
CA SER A 312 11.25 27.00 -3.82
C SER A 312 12.36 27.98 -3.42
N ASP A 313 12.73 27.98 -2.16
CA ASP A 313 13.86 28.76 -1.67
C ASP A 313 15.18 28.36 -2.32
N LEU A 314 15.30 27.09 -2.77
CA LEU A 314 16.49 26.59 -3.48
C LEU A 314 16.73 27.32 -4.82
N TYR A 315 15.66 27.61 -5.59
CA TYR A 315 15.76 28.22 -6.92
C TYR A 315 15.37 29.72 -6.91
N GLY A 316 14.92 30.23 -5.77
CA GLY A 316 14.49 31.62 -5.61
C GLY A 316 13.32 32.02 -6.53
N ALA A 317 13.28 33.28 -6.92
CA ALA A 317 12.21 33.82 -7.76
C ALA A 317 12.29 33.40 -9.23
N ALA A 318 13.43 32.82 -9.66
CA ALA A 318 13.66 32.46 -11.08
C ALA A 318 12.85 31.26 -11.54
N VAL A 319 12.47 30.35 -10.64
CA VAL A 319 11.71 29.14 -10.96
C VAL A 319 10.37 29.17 -10.22
N VAL A 320 9.31 29.17 -10.99
CA VAL A 320 7.94 29.11 -10.50
C VAL A 320 7.35 27.75 -10.91
N TYR A 321 6.82 27.02 -9.95
CA TYR A 321 6.10 25.78 -10.19
C TYR A 321 4.59 26.04 -10.15
N HIS A 322 3.88 25.39 -11.05
CA HIS A 322 2.43 25.40 -11.09
C HIS A 322 1.89 24.10 -10.53
N GLY A 323 0.85 24.20 -9.74
CA GLY A 323 0.20 23.06 -9.13
C GLY A 323 -1.30 23.24 -8.99
N ARG A 324 -1.94 22.25 -8.42
CA ARG A 324 -3.36 22.29 -8.06
C ARG A 324 -3.56 21.75 -6.66
N VAL A 325 -4.52 22.35 -5.97
CA VAL A 325 -4.98 21.85 -4.67
C VAL A 325 -5.60 20.48 -4.88
N ALA A 326 -4.94 19.43 -4.37
CA ALA A 326 -5.39 18.06 -4.45
C ALA A 326 -6.34 17.69 -3.31
N GLY A 327 -6.15 18.30 -2.13
CA GLY A 327 -6.98 18.01 -0.96
C GLY A 327 -6.53 18.80 0.27
N LEU A 328 -7.40 18.83 1.26
CA LEU A 328 -7.13 19.37 2.58
C LEU A 328 -7.02 18.19 3.55
N ALA A 329 -6.09 18.27 4.51
CA ALA A 329 -5.94 17.23 5.53
C ALA A 329 -7.19 17.15 6.43
N GLY A 330 -7.48 15.93 6.92
CA GLY A 330 -8.63 15.70 7.81
C GLY A 330 -8.50 16.28 9.22
N GLY A 331 -7.36 16.93 9.55
CA GLY A 331 -7.12 17.56 10.85
C GLY A 331 -5.83 18.37 10.86
N THR A 332 -5.68 19.17 11.90
CA THR A 332 -4.48 20.00 12.11
C THR A 332 -3.29 19.17 12.56
N GLY A 333 -2.07 19.65 12.36
CA GLY A 333 -0.87 18.97 12.85
C GLY A 333 -0.87 18.72 14.36
N ALA A 334 -1.49 19.60 15.14
CA ALA A 334 -1.63 19.43 16.58
C ALA A 334 -2.58 18.28 16.98
N ALA A 335 -3.59 17.99 16.16
CA ALA A 335 -4.54 16.89 16.41
C ALA A 335 -3.91 15.50 16.20
N PHE A 336 -2.87 15.41 15.37
CA PHE A 336 -2.16 14.15 15.06
C PHE A 336 -0.77 14.08 15.68
N ALA A 337 -0.39 15.04 16.54
CA ALA A 337 0.88 15.01 17.25
C ALA A 337 0.89 13.88 18.29
N LEU A 338 2.00 13.11 18.32
CA LEU A 338 2.22 12.04 19.33
C LEU A 338 2.18 12.57 20.77
N ILE A 339 2.56 13.83 20.97
CA ILE A 339 2.47 14.55 22.25
C ILE A 339 1.67 15.83 21.96
N PRO A 340 0.37 15.86 22.27
CA PRO A 340 -0.42 17.09 22.15
C PRO A 340 0.15 18.18 23.05
N ALA A 341 0.23 19.41 22.57
CA ALA A 341 0.62 20.55 23.39
C ALA A 341 -0.41 20.71 24.53
N GLN A 342 0.00 20.37 25.73
CA GLN A 342 -0.83 20.50 26.94
C GLN A 342 -0.64 21.93 27.49
N ASN A 343 -1.63 22.79 27.30
CA ASN A 343 -1.72 24.05 28.03
C ASN A 343 -2.25 23.79 29.45
N ALA A 344 -1.43 23.14 30.29
CA ALA A 344 -1.84 22.66 31.63
C ALA A 344 -1.78 23.76 32.73
N THR A 345 -1.34 24.97 32.44
CA THR A 345 -1.17 26.04 33.42
C THR A 345 -2.01 27.26 33.06
N GLY A 346 -3.25 27.29 33.50
CA GLY A 346 -4.07 28.45 33.90
C GLY A 346 -4.35 29.59 32.93
N ASN A 347 -3.56 29.83 31.91
CA ASN A 347 -3.76 30.93 30.97
C ASN A 347 -3.97 30.38 29.56
N TRP A 348 -5.24 30.21 29.17
CA TRP A 348 -5.58 29.73 27.83
C TRP A 348 -5.40 30.85 26.79
N ILE A 349 -4.49 30.66 25.85
CA ILE A 349 -4.28 31.56 24.72
C ILE A 349 -4.79 30.85 23.45
N LYS A 350 -5.72 31.44 22.73
CA LYS A 350 -6.18 30.95 21.44
C LYS A 350 -5.04 31.05 20.41
N VAL A 351 -4.46 29.89 20.03
CA VAL A 351 -3.47 29.81 18.95
C VAL A 351 -4.20 29.40 17.66
N VAL A 352 -4.06 30.21 16.61
CA VAL A 352 -4.62 29.89 15.28
C VAL A 352 -3.96 28.61 14.77
N GLN A 353 -4.77 27.61 14.52
CA GLN A 353 -4.29 26.32 14.03
C GLN A 353 -3.96 26.40 12.54
N ARG A 354 -2.99 25.54 12.11
CA ARG A 354 -2.66 25.37 10.68
C ARG A 354 -3.18 24.03 10.20
N LEU A 355 -3.74 24.02 9.01
CA LEU A 355 -4.22 22.81 8.33
C LEU A 355 -3.36 22.57 7.09
N PRO A 356 -2.79 21.36 6.93
CA PRO A 356 -2.06 20.98 5.74
C PRO A 356 -2.97 20.90 4.51
N VAL A 357 -2.57 21.56 3.45
CA VAL A 357 -3.18 21.48 2.11
C VAL A 357 -2.18 20.82 1.19
N ARG A 358 -2.59 19.73 0.56
CA ARG A 358 -1.79 19.05 -0.44
C ARG A 358 -1.94 19.72 -1.79
N ILE A 359 -0.82 20.09 -2.39
CA ILE A 359 -0.73 20.71 -3.72
C ILE A 359 0.12 19.81 -4.60
N ASP A 360 -0.48 19.22 -5.63
CA ASP A 360 0.24 18.42 -6.61
C ASP A 360 0.89 19.33 -7.65
N ILE A 361 2.17 19.09 -7.94
CA ILE A 361 2.98 19.89 -8.86
C ILE A 361 2.95 19.26 -10.26
N ASP A 362 3.05 20.08 -11.31
CA ASP A 362 3.18 19.61 -12.68
C ASP A 362 4.47 18.78 -12.85
N ALA A 363 4.31 17.53 -13.28
CA ALA A 363 5.42 16.60 -13.47
C ALA A 363 6.44 17.06 -14.53
N ALA A 364 6.03 17.88 -15.51
CA ALA A 364 6.94 18.42 -16.51
C ALA A 364 7.90 19.46 -15.92
N GLU A 365 7.45 20.24 -14.94
CA GLU A 365 8.27 21.22 -14.23
C GLU A 365 9.25 20.53 -13.28
N LEU A 366 8.81 19.48 -12.57
CA LEU A 366 9.68 18.66 -11.72
C LEU A 366 10.79 17.96 -12.51
N LYS A 367 10.56 17.62 -13.78
CA LYS A 367 11.63 17.04 -14.64
C LYS A 367 12.67 18.08 -15.04
N ARG A 368 12.27 19.35 -15.24
CA ARG A 368 13.20 20.43 -15.61
C ARG A 368 13.98 20.93 -14.38
N HIS A 369 13.32 21.08 -13.26
CA HIS A 369 13.87 21.56 -12.01
C HIS A 369 13.49 20.62 -10.86
N PRO A 370 14.28 19.54 -10.62
CA PRO A 370 13.94 18.53 -9.62
C PRO A 370 13.98 19.09 -8.21
N LEU A 371 12.93 18.89 -7.44
CA LEU A 371 12.87 19.23 -6.03
C LEU A 371 13.34 18.06 -5.16
N ARG A 372 13.84 18.38 -3.98
CA ARG A 372 14.21 17.42 -2.94
C ARG A 372 13.19 17.45 -1.81
N VAL A 373 12.97 16.30 -1.19
CA VAL A 373 12.09 16.19 -0.02
C VAL A 373 12.61 17.04 1.11
N GLY A 374 11.70 17.73 1.80
CA GLY A 374 12.03 18.59 2.93
C GLY A 374 12.45 20.02 2.56
N LEU A 375 12.57 20.36 1.26
CA LEU A 375 12.82 21.75 0.86
C LEU A 375 11.62 22.63 1.21
N SER A 376 11.92 23.83 1.75
CA SER A 376 10.93 24.85 2.03
C SER A 376 10.47 25.53 0.74
N MET A 377 9.20 25.91 0.73
CA MET A 377 8.54 26.58 -0.39
C MET A 377 7.59 27.64 0.10
N THR A 378 7.38 28.65 -0.71
CA THR A 378 6.23 29.56 -0.59
C THR A 378 5.12 29.09 -1.51
N ALA A 379 3.93 28.86 -0.96
CA ALA A 379 2.75 28.43 -1.70
C ALA A 379 1.71 29.55 -1.75
N THR A 380 1.23 29.89 -2.93
CA THR A 380 0.15 30.87 -3.16
C THR A 380 -0.99 30.19 -3.92
N ILE A 381 -2.17 30.18 -3.34
CA ILE A 381 -3.39 29.62 -3.95
C ILE A 381 -4.21 30.78 -4.52
N ASP A 382 -4.66 30.65 -5.76
CA ASP A 382 -5.58 31.55 -6.43
C ASP A 382 -7.01 31.10 -6.19
N THR A 383 -7.72 31.81 -5.31
CA THR A 383 -9.12 31.55 -4.94
C THR A 383 -10.11 32.41 -5.75
N ALA A 384 -9.64 33.11 -6.80
CA ALA A 384 -10.53 33.84 -7.71
C ALA A 384 -11.41 32.85 -8.46
N ARG A 385 -12.71 32.86 -8.17
CA ARG A 385 -13.70 32.07 -8.90
C ARG A 385 -13.66 32.44 -10.38
N ARG A 386 -13.02 31.63 -11.21
CA ARG A 386 -13.34 31.59 -12.63
C ARG A 386 -14.47 30.56 -12.78
N GLY A 387 -15.69 31.06 -12.98
CA GLY A 387 -16.86 30.30 -13.33
C GLY A 387 -16.67 29.51 -14.62
#